data_49951c1082bdb91917356f352bf81e6a
#
_entry.id   49951c1082bdb91917356f352bf81e6a
#
_cell.length_a   1.000
_cell.length_b   1.000
_cell.length_c   1.000
_cell.angle_alpha   90.00
_cell.angle_beta   90.00
_cell.angle_gamma   90.00
#
_symmetry.space_group_name_H-M   'P 1'
#
loop_
_entity.id
_entity.type
_entity.pdbx_description
1 polymer ?
#
loop_
_entity_poly.entity_id
_entity_poly.type
_entity_poly.pdbx_seq_one_letter_code
_entity_poly.pdbx_strand_id
1 'polypeptide(L)'
;HCRLRRQRQMCIRDRVNIVGNNRIGSGNKFYPFASIGNDPQDLKYNGEDTKLIIGNNNKFREYVTVNPGTVGGGGSTKIGDNCLFMISSHVAHDCMVGNNVIIANNVPLGGHVIVDDNVVIGGNSAVQQFTRIGKMAMIGGMTGVLNDVIPYGLSTGNRNILQGLNLIGLR
;
A
#
# COMPACT_ATOMS: atom_id res chain seq x y z
N HIS A 1 -8.30 -22.47 6.30
CA HIS A 1 -9.41 -21.93 7.12
C HIS A 1 -8.90 -20.70 7.88
N CYS A 2 -9.17 -19.51 7.36
CA CYS A 2 -8.89 -18.26 8.06
C CYS A 2 -9.83 -18.13 9.27
N ARG A 3 -9.29 -18.13 10.50
CA ARG A 3 -10.07 -17.83 11.71
C ARG A 3 -10.30 -16.32 11.77
N LEU A 4 -11.39 -15.85 11.15
CA LEU A 4 -11.85 -14.47 11.22
C LEU A 4 -12.51 -14.22 12.57
N ARG A 5 -11.75 -13.73 13.57
CA ARG A 5 -12.35 -13.25 14.83
C ARG A 5 -13.01 -11.90 14.61
N ARG A 6 -14.36 -11.86 14.74
CA ARG A 6 -15.25 -10.70 14.82
C ARG A 6 -15.01 -9.63 13.74
N GLN A 7 -15.45 -9.91 12.53
CA GLN A 7 -15.59 -8.87 11.50
C GLN A 7 -17.03 -8.34 11.47
N ARG A 8 -17.26 -7.24 12.14
CA ARG A 8 -18.46 -6.44 11.92
C ARG A 8 -18.22 -5.58 10.67
N GLN A 9 -18.91 -5.90 9.56
CA GLN A 9 -18.98 -5.14 8.31
C GLN A 9 -17.70 -5.09 7.47
N MET A 10 -17.21 -6.22 7.02
CA MET A 10 -16.28 -6.31 5.90
C MET A 10 -17.02 -6.78 4.65
N CYS A 11 -16.98 -6.00 3.56
CA CYS A 11 -17.52 -6.41 2.27
C CYS A 11 -16.43 -7.13 1.45
N ILE A 12 -16.51 -8.45 1.39
CA ILE A 12 -15.68 -9.27 0.51
C ILE A 12 -16.54 -9.67 -0.69
N ARG A 13 -16.09 -9.34 -1.90
CA ARG A 13 -16.74 -9.77 -3.13
C ARG A 13 -16.19 -11.13 -3.57
N ASP A 14 -16.92 -11.79 -4.50
CA ASP A 14 -16.49 -13.08 -5.01
C ASP A 14 -15.09 -13.05 -5.61
N ARG A 15 -14.37 -14.17 -5.52
CA ARG A 15 -13.00 -14.35 -6.03
C ARG A 15 -11.93 -13.46 -5.38
N VAL A 16 -12.16 -13.00 -4.16
CA VAL A 16 -11.13 -12.38 -3.33
C VAL A 16 -10.38 -13.48 -2.59
N ASN A 17 -9.04 -13.40 -2.60
CA ASN A 17 -8.18 -14.30 -1.83
C ASN A 17 -7.61 -13.56 -0.63
N ILE A 18 -7.89 -14.02 0.59
CA ILE A 18 -7.30 -13.49 1.83
C ILE A 18 -6.71 -14.68 2.58
N VAL A 19 -5.40 -14.72 2.72
CA VAL A 19 -4.66 -15.84 3.32
C VAL A 19 -3.59 -15.35 4.29
N GLY A 20 -3.07 -16.23 5.14
CA GLY A 20 -1.98 -15.93 6.06
C GLY A 20 -2.43 -15.28 7.37
N ASN A 21 -1.46 -14.77 8.14
CA ASN A 21 -1.67 -14.18 9.46
C ASN A 21 -2.02 -12.68 9.34
N ASN A 22 -3.29 -12.40 9.03
CA ASN A 22 -3.77 -11.04 8.82
C ASN A 22 -4.58 -10.53 10.02
N ARG A 23 -4.33 -9.27 10.40
CA ARG A 23 -5.19 -8.50 11.28
C ARG A 23 -5.85 -7.38 10.47
N ILE A 24 -7.14 -7.49 10.21
CA ILE A 24 -7.89 -6.56 9.37
C ILE A 24 -8.97 -5.88 10.22
N GLY A 25 -8.99 -4.55 10.20
CA GLY A 25 -10.00 -3.72 10.87
C GLY A 25 -11.37 -3.78 10.20
N SER A 26 -12.27 -2.91 10.61
CA SER A 26 -13.66 -2.87 10.17
C SER A 26 -13.87 -1.96 8.95
N GLY A 27 -15.00 -2.12 8.24
CA GLY A 27 -15.40 -1.25 7.13
C GLY A 27 -14.58 -1.40 5.84
N ASN A 28 -13.64 -2.34 5.78
CA ASN A 28 -12.83 -2.58 4.60
C ASN A 28 -13.65 -3.21 3.46
N LYS A 29 -13.36 -2.81 2.22
CA LYS A 29 -14.00 -3.34 1.01
C LYS A 29 -12.96 -3.95 0.10
N PHE A 30 -13.12 -5.24 -0.21
CA PHE A 30 -12.26 -5.97 -1.13
C PHE A 30 -13.04 -6.31 -2.39
N TYR A 31 -12.50 -5.93 -3.54
CA TYR A 31 -13.12 -6.13 -4.84
C TYR A 31 -12.59 -7.40 -5.52
N PRO A 32 -13.28 -7.92 -6.55
CA PRO A 32 -12.93 -9.19 -7.17
C PRO A 32 -11.46 -9.30 -7.57
N PHE A 33 -10.89 -10.49 -7.36
CA PHE A 33 -9.51 -10.84 -7.67
C PHE A 33 -8.45 -10.11 -6.85
N ALA A 34 -8.82 -9.37 -5.79
CA ALA A 34 -7.82 -8.87 -4.85
C ALA A 34 -7.17 -10.04 -4.09
N SER A 35 -5.85 -9.96 -3.89
CA SER A 35 -5.02 -11.01 -3.27
C SER A 35 -4.28 -10.43 -2.07
N ILE A 36 -4.72 -10.78 -0.88
CA ILE A 36 -4.31 -10.15 0.39
C ILE A 36 -3.63 -11.18 1.29
N GLY A 37 -2.39 -10.92 1.69
CA GLY A 37 -1.66 -11.75 2.64
C GLY A 37 -0.97 -12.98 2.04
N ASN A 38 -0.88 -13.08 0.71
CA ASN A 38 -0.04 -14.11 0.07
C ASN A 38 1.44 -13.82 0.31
N ASP A 39 2.24 -14.87 0.19
CA ASP A 39 3.68 -14.86 0.45
C ASP A 39 4.39 -13.66 -0.19
N PRO A 40 5.35 -13.07 0.54
CA PRO A 40 6.18 -11.99 -0.01
C PRO A 40 6.93 -12.41 -1.27
N GLN A 41 7.07 -11.48 -2.21
CA GLN A 41 7.91 -11.67 -3.40
C GLN A 41 9.38 -11.36 -3.05
N ASP A 42 9.90 -12.06 -2.05
CA ASP A 42 11.29 -11.95 -1.60
C ASP A 42 11.96 -13.34 -1.67
N LEU A 43 13.08 -13.44 -2.39
CA LEU A 43 13.83 -14.68 -2.54
C LEU A 43 14.35 -15.25 -1.21
N LYS A 44 14.42 -14.45 -0.15
CA LYS A 44 14.86 -14.86 1.17
C LYS A 44 13.72 -15.41 2.04
N TYR A 45 12.47 -15.23 1.62
CA TYR A 45 11.32 -15.70 2.38
C TYR A 45 11.23 -17.24 2.32
N ASN A 46 11.14 -17.87 3.47
CA ASN A 46 11.10 -19.34 3.63
C ASN A 46 9.84 -19.83 4.38
N GLY A 47 8.76 -19.03 4.36
CA GLY A 47 7.50 -19.41 5.03
C GLY A 47 7.43 -18.99 6.50
N GLU A 48 8.19 -17.98 6.91
CA GLU A 48 8.18 -17.49 8.28
C GLU A 48 6.82 -16.87 8.66
N ASP A 49 6.45 -17.00 9.95
CA ASP A 49 5.21 -16.42 10.48
C ASP A 49 5.34 -14.90 10.62
N THR A 50 4.98 -14.21 9.56
CA THR A 50 4.96 -12.75 9.49
C THR A 50 3.52 -12.22 9.37
N LYS A 51 3.33 -10.90 9.49
CA LYS A 51 2.00 -10.32 9.66
C LYS A 51 1.68 -9.29 8.59
N LEU A 52 0.38 -9.22 8.29
CA LEU A 52 -0.21 -8.09 7.58
C LEU A 52 -1.24 -7.43 8.49
N ILE A 53 -1.09 -6.12 8.72
CA ILE A 53 -1.98 -5.34 9.59
C ILE A 53 -2.64 -4.27 8.72
N ILE A 54 -3.96 -4.33 8.61
CA ILE A 54 -4.79 -3.39 7.85
C ILE A 54 -5.75 -2.70 8.82
N GLY A 55 -5.79 -1.38 8.80
CA GLY A 55 -6.71 -0.55 9.56
C GLY A 55 -8.15 -0.64 9.07
N ASN A 56 -8.88 0.46 9.12
CA ASN A 56 -10.32 0.52 8.88
C ASN A 56 -10.67 1.28 7.61
N ASN A 57 -11.87 0.99 7.05
CA ASN A 57 -12.51 1.74 5.97
C ASN A 57 -11.69 1.83 4.67
N ASN A 58 -10.79 0.92 4.43
CA ASN A 58 -9.98 0.89 3.21
C ASN A 58 -10.75 0.26 2.05
N LYS A 59 -10.38 0.64 0.83
CA LYS A 59 -10.92 0.09 -0.41
C LYS A 59 -9.78 -0.51 -1.24
N PHE A 60 -9.83 -1.84 -1.42
CA PHE A 60 -8.89 -2.58 -2.28
C PHE A 60 -9.62 -2.97 -3.56
N ARG A 61 -9.33 -2.27 -4.65
CA ARG A 61 -9.96 -2.50 -5.94
C ARG A 61 -9.49 -3.82 -6.57
N GLU A 62 -10.00 -4.08 -7.75
CA GLU A 62 -9.75 -5.32 -8.48
C GLU A 62 -8.25 -5.54 -8.71
N TYR A 63 -7.80 -6.78 -8.56
CA TYR A 63 -6.40 -7.21 -8.78
C TYR A 63 -5.36 -6.52 -7.87
N VAL A 64 -5.77 -5.85 -6.82
CA VAL A 64 -4.82 -5.33 -5.82
C VAL A 64 -4.15 -6.49 -5.09
N THR A 65 -2.84 -6.39 -4.91
CA THR A 65 -2.07 -7.37 -4.15
C THR A 65 -1.38 -6.72 -2.95
N VAL A 66 -1.41 -7.40 -1.80
CA VAL A 66 -0.76 -6.93 -0.57
C VAL A 66 -0.05 -8.11 0.08
N ASN A 67 1.25 -8.00 0.29
CA ASN A 67 2.04 -9.02 0.96
C ASN A 67 2.24 -8.73 2.45
N PRO A 68 2.40 -9.73 3.32
CA PRO A 68 2.84 -9.58 4.70
C PRO A 68 4.30 -9.13 4.78
N GLY A 69 4.80 -8.90 5.99
CA GLY A 69 6.20 -8.56 6.21
C GLY A 69 7.14 -9.76 6.03
N THR A 70 8.44 -9.49 6.20
CA THR A 70 9.52 -10.49 6.28
C THR A 70 10.25 -10.37 7.60
N VAL A 71 10.93 -11.42 8.05
CA VAL A 71 11.73 -11.38 9.29
C VAL A 71 12.80 -10.28 9.21
N GLY A 72 13.44 -10.14 8.05
CA GLY A 72 14.47 -9.12 7.81
C GLY A 72 13.94 -7.69 7.81
N GLY A 73 12.64 -7.49 7.60
CA GLY A 73 11.98 -6.18 7.55
C GLY A 73 11.19 -5.79 8.82
N GLY A 74 11.29 -6.58 9.88
CA GLY A 74 10.56 -6.32 11.12
C GLY A 74 9.24 -7.09 11.25
N GLY A 75 8.99 -8.03 10.36
CA GLY A 75 7.94 -9.05 10.47
C GLY A 75 6.53 -8.55 10.16
N SER A 76 6.35 -7.34 9.64
CA SER A 76 4.99 -6.85 9.36
C SER A 76 4.90 -5.80 8.27
N THR A 77 3.91 -5.94 7.40
CA THR A 77 3.41 -4.86 6.52
C THR A 77 2.21 -4.19 7.21
N LYS A 78 2.14 -2.86 7.16
CA LYS A 78 1.08 -2.09 7.83
C LYS A 78 0.40 -1.13 6.86
N ILE A 79 -0.93 -1.06 6.94
CA ILE A 79 -1.78 -0.13 6.21
C ILE A 79 -2.70 0.55 7.21
N GLY A 80 -2.75 1.87 7.19
CA GLY A 80 -3.61 2.69 8.05
C GLY A 80 -5.08 2.66 7.65
N ASP A 81 -5.78 3.74 7.90
CA ASP A 81 -7.22 3.89 7.71
C ASP A 81 -7.58 4.71 6.46
N ASN A 82 -8.78 4.49 5.94
CA ASN A 82 -9.40 5.31 4.88
C ASN A 82 -8.62 5.37 3.56
N CYS A 83 -7.80 4.39 3.25
CA CYS A 83 -6.99 4.35 2.03
C CYS A 83 -7.78 3.81 0.83
N LEU A 84 -7.37 4.25 -0.36
CA LEU A 84 -7.85 3.75 -1.63
C LEU A 84 -6.71 3.14 -2.44
N PHE A 85 -6.78 1.85 -2.67
CA PHE A 85 -5.89 1.11 -3.57
C PHE A 85 -6.66 0.84 -4.86
N MET A 86 -6.28 1.52 -5.94
CA MET A 86 -6.95 1.35 -7.23
C MET A 86 -6.47 0.10 -7.96
N ILE A 87 -7.09 -0.19 -9.09
CA ILE A 87 -6.91 -1.43 -9.86
C ILE A 87 -5.44 -1.76 -10.07
N SER A 88 -5.06 -3.01 -9.79
CA SER A 88 -3.72 -3.55 -10.02
C SER A 88 -2.59 -2.83 -9.29
N SER A 89 -2.87 -2.09 -8.22
CA SER A 89 -1.81 -1.59 -7.35
C SER A 89 -1.25 -2.71 -6.47
N HIS A 90 0.02 -2.58 -6.06
CA HIS A 90 0.72 -3.56 -5.26
C HIS A 90 1.39 -2.94 -4.04
N VAL A 91 1.21 -3.57 -2.90
CA VAL A 91 1.95 -3.25 -1.66
C VAL A 91 2.84 -4.44 -1.32
N ALA A 92 4.14 -4.28 -1.51
CA ALA A 92 5.12 -5.31 -1.18
C ALA A 92 5.31 -5.46 0.34
N HIS A 93 6.16 -6.41 0.71
CA HIS A 93 6.48 -6.73 2.09
C HIS A 93 7.10 -5.56 2.85
N ASP A 94 6.86 -5.51 4.15
CA ASP A 94 7.45 -4.54 5.08
C ASP A 94 7.13 -3.06 4.77
N CYS A 95 6.16 -2.81 3.89
CA CYS A 95 5.67 -1.46 3.64
C CYS A 95 4.90 -0.91 4.84
N MET A 96 5.03 0.40 5.05
CA MET A 96 4.24 1.15 6.02
C MET A 96 3.45 2.24 5.30
N VAL A 97 2.13 2.08 5.20
CA VAL A 97 1.23 3.01 4.55
C VAL A 97 0.37 3.70 5.61
N GLY A 98 0.42 5.01 5.66
CA GLY A 98 -0.33 5.85 6.58
C GLY A 98 -1.83 5.89 6.29
N ASN A 99 -2.50 6.92 6.78
CA ASN A 99 -3.95 7.11 6.64
C ASN A 99 -4.29 7.99 5.44
N ASN A 100 -5.50 7.81 4.90
CA ASN A 100 -6.04 8.61 3.78
C ASN A 100 -5.14 8.60 2.53
N VAL A 101 -4.39 7.54 2.30
CA VAL A 101 -3.49 7.40 1.15
C VAL A 101 -4.28 6.95 -0.06
N ILE A 102 -3.99 7.55 -1.21
CA ILE A 102 -4.54 7.15 -2.51
C ILE A 102 -3.41 6.62 -3.39
N ILE A 103 -3.50 5.34 -3.75
CA ILE A 103 -2.60 4.69 -4.69
C ILE A 103 -3.39 4.39 -5.95
N ALA A 104 -3.05 5.09 -7.03
CA ALA A 104 -3.78 4.97 -8.30
C ALA A 104 -3.47 3.65 -9.03
N ASN A 105 -4.06 3.48 -10.21
CA ASN A 105 -3.99 2.25 -10.99
C ASN A 105 -2.54 1.89 -11.38
N ASN A 106 -2.22 0.59 -11.29
CA ASN A 106 -0.93 0.01 -11.71
C ASN A 106 0.29 0.60 -10.97
N VAL A 107 0.13 1.00 -9.72
CA VAL A 107 1.24 1.52 -8.91
C VAL A 107 1.77 0.42 -7.99
N PRO A 108 2.97 -0.12 -8.23
CA PRO A 108 3.66 -0.97 -7.28
C PRO A 108 4.46 -0.15 -6.27
N LEU A 109 4.33 -0.50 -5.00
CA LEU A 109 5.28 -0.13 -3.96
C LEU A 109 6.27 -1.27 -3.78
N GLY A 110 7.56 -0.99 -3.90
CA GLY A 110 8.64 -1.94 -3.57
C GLY A 110 8.69 -2.23 -2.06
N GLY A 111 9.43 -3.25 -1.67
CA GLY A 111 9.57 -3.61 -0.26
C GLY A 111 10.12 -2.47 0.60
N HIS A 112 9.70 -2.41 1.88
CA HIS A 112 10.15 -1.43 2.87
C HIS A 112 9.80 0.04 2.55
N VAL A 113 8.89 0.30 1.61
CA VAL A 113 8.44 1.66 1.30
C VAL A 113 7.61 2.21 2.46
N ILE A 114 7.87 3.46 2.82
CA ILE A 114 7.10 4.21 3.80
C ILE A 114 6.31 5.29 3.08
N VAL A 115 5.00 5.27 3.20
CA VAL A 115 4.10 6.29 2.67
C VAL A 115 3.39 6.94 3.86
N ASP A 116 3.68 8.20 4.13
CA ASP A 116 3.05 8.94 5.22
C ASP A 116 1.58 9.29 4.90
N ASP A 117 0.87 9.94 5.84
CA ASP A 117 -0.55 10.25 5.70
C ASP A 117 -0.88 11.20 4.53
N ASN A 118 -2.06 11.03 3.95
CA ASN A 118 -2.64 11.91 2.93
C ASN A 118 -1.80 12.04 1.65
N VAL A 119 -1.00 11.03 1.33
CA VAL A 119 -0.23 10.97 0.09
C VAL A 119 -1.12 10.53 -1.06
N VAL A 120 -0.89 11.10 -2.23
CA VAL A 120 -1.51 10.68 -3.50
C VAL A 120 -0.42 10.25 -4.47
N ILE A 121 -0.52 9.01 -4.99
CA ILE A 121 0.40 8.47 -5.99
C ILE A 121 -0.36 8.28 -7.29
N GLY A 122 0.04 9.02 -8.33
CA GLY A 122 -0.56 8.99 -9.65
C GLY A 122 -0.34 7.67 -10.40
N GLY A 123 -1.27 7.34 -11.29
CA GLY A 123 -1.31 6.07 -12.00
C GLY A 123 -0.05 5.76 -12.82
N ASN A 124 0.24 4.49 -12.98
CA ASN A 124 1.42 3.96 -13.67
C ASN A 124 2.77 4.48 -13.13
N SER A 125 2.79 4.99 -11.91
CA SER A 125 4.03 5.30 -11.20
C SER A 125 4.55 4.03 -10.53
N ALA A 126 5.86 4.00 -10.23
CA ALA A 126 6.47 2.90 -9.48
C ALA A 126 7.36 3.46 -8.37
N VAL A 127 7.30 2.88 -7.18
CA VAL A 127 8.06 3.34 -6.02
C VAL A 127 9.13 2.32 -5.69
N GLN A 128 10.40 2.75 -5.74
CA GLN A 128 11.55 1.90 -5.45
C GLN A 128 11.52 1.49 -3.97
N GLN A 129 12.03 0.29 -3.69
CA GLN A 129 12.18 -0.21 -2.32
C GLN A 129 12.98 0.76 -1.43
N PHE A 130 12.66 0.77 -0.13
CA PHE A 130 13.26 1.62 0.89
C PHE A 130 13.00 3.13 0.75
N THR A 131 12.21 3.55 -0.22
CA THR A 131 11.86 4.97 -0.42
C THR A 131 10.83 5.43 0.61
N ARG A 132 10.96 6.67 1.05
CA ARG A 132 9.99 7.34 1.89
C ARG A 132 9.27 8.46 1.14
N ILE A 133 7.94 8.48 1.21
CA ILE A 133 7.08 9.54 0.66
C ILE A 133 6.45 10.28 1.84
N GLY A 134 6.86 11.53 2.03
CA GLY A 134 6.44 12.35 3.15
C GLY A 134 4.98 12.77 3.08
N LYS A 135 4.42 13.11 4.23
CA LYS A 135 3.02 13.49 4.44
C LYS A 135 2.53 14.51 3.41
N MET A 136 1.30 14.30 2.89
CA MET A 136 0.64 15.20 1.93
C MET A 136 1.42 15.43 0.62
N ALA A 137 2.42 14.62 0.32
CA ALA A 137 3.09 14.68 -0.97
C ALA A 137 2.18 14.17 -2.09
N MET A 138 2.42 14.67 -3.29
CA MET A 138 1.78 14.20 -4.51
C MET A 138 2.82 13.71 -5.50
N ILE A 139 2.63 12.49 -5.97
CA ILE A 139 3.42 11.89 -7.04
C ILE A 139 2.58 11.98 -8.32
N GLY A 140 3.09 12.64 -9.33
CA GLY A 140 2.44 12.71 -10.64
C GLY A 140 2.40 11.33 -11.31
N GLY A 141 1.47 11.13 -12.23
CA GLY A 141 1.40 9.87 -12.98
C GLY A 141 2.67 9.60 -13.80
N MET A 142 2.93 8.33 -14.11
CA MET A 142 4.10 7.87 -14.89
C MET A 142 5.46 8.23 -14.24
N THR A 143 5.49 8.35 -12.91
CA THR A 143 6.69 8.72 -12.16
C THR A 143 7.44 7.50 -11.62
N GLY A 144 8.74 7.40 -11.90
CA GLY A 144 9.63 6.47 -11.22
C GLY A 144 10.18 7.10 -9.94
N VAL A 145 9.64 6.75 -8.78
CA VAL A 145 10.09 7.30 -7.48
C VAL A 145 11.31 6.52 -7.02
N LEU A 146 12.49 7.09 -7.24
CA LEU A 146 13.79 6.48 -6.92
C LEU A 146 14.42 7.05 -5.64
N ASN A 147 13.96 8.22 -5.20
CA ASN A 147 14.47 8.93 -4.03
C ASN A 147 13.31 9.35 -3.13
N ASP A 148 13.64 9.64 -1.87
CA ASP A 148 12.68 10.14 -0.91
C ASP A 148 12.00 11.42 -1.40
N VAL A 149 10.73 11.56 -1.07
CA VAL A 149 9.92 12.74 -1.38
C VAL A 149 9.60 13.47 -0.09
N ILE A 150 9.95 14.75 -0.04
CA ILE A 150 9.71 15.59 1.14
C ILE A 150 8.19 15.75 1.41
N PRO A 151 7.79 15.99 2.66
CA PRO A 151 6.41 16.34 2.96
C PRO A 151 5.93 17.53 2.11
N TYR A 152 4.65 17.45 1.67
CA TYR A 152 4.02 18.44 0.79
C TYR A 152 4.70 18.60 -0.58
N GLY A 153 5.63 17.73 -0.95
CA GLY A 153 6.32 17.79 -2.25
C GLY A 153 5.41 17.38 -3.39
N LEU A 154 5.53 18.06 -4.53
CA LEU A 154 5.02 17.61 -5.82
C LEU A 154 6.20 17.03 -6.62
N SER A 155 6.19 15.73 -6.84
CA SER A 155 7.27 15.03 -7.53
C SER A 155 6.76 14.35 -8.79
N THR A 156 7.45 14.53 -9.91
CA THR A 156 7.05 14.00 -11.22
C THR A 156 8.26 13.53 -12.03
N GLY A 157 7.97 12.79 -13.09
CA GLY A 157 8.95 12.37 -14.09
C GLY A 157 9.61 11.04 -13.78
N ASN A 158 10.36 10.54 -14.74
CA ASN A 158 10.92 9.19 -14.71
C ASN A 158 12.00 8.95 -13.63
N ARG A 159 12.43 9.98 -12.92
CA ARG A 159 13.36 9.91 -11.78
C ARG A 159 12.96 10.82 -10.62
N ASN A 160 11.66 10.99 -10.42
CA ASN A 160 11.01 11.78 -9.36
C ASN A 160 11.68 13.13 -9.04
N ILE A 161 11.70 14.00 -10.02
CA ILE A 161 12.18 15.37 -9.83
C ILE A 161 11.16 16.15 -8.99
N LEU A 162 11.62 16.85 -7.95
CA LEU A 162 10.80 17.75 -7.17
C LEU A 162 10.42 18.98 -8.03
N GLN A 163 9.14 19.09 -8.38
CA GLN A 163 8.61 20.21 -9.19
C GLN A 163 8.21 21.42 -8.33
N GLY A 164 7.92 21.21 -7.07
CA GLY A 164 7.47 22.24 -6.16
C GLY A 164 6.68 21.67 -4.99
N LEU A 165 5.77 22.46 -4.45
CA LEU A 165 4.88 22.05 -3.36
C LEU A 165 3.51 21.61 -3.88
N ASN A 166 2.88 20.69 -3.19
CA ASN A 166 1.50 20.27 -3.41
C ASN A 166 0.54 21.35 -2.88
N LEU A 167 0.34 22.41 -3.66
CA LEU A 167 -0.48 23.55 -3.26
C LEU A 167 -1.95 23.19 -3.03
N ILE A 168 -2.44 22.13 -3.67
CA ILE A 168 -3.83 21.64 -3.48
C ILE A 168 -3.97 20.99 -2.11
N GLY A 169 -2.99 20.20 -1.70
CA GLY A 169 -2.98 19.57 -0.38
C GLY A 169 -2.66 20.55 0.77
N LEU A 170 -2.19 21.75 0.47
CA LEU A 170 -1.91 22.78 1.46
C LEU A 170 -3.13 23.68 1.76
N ARG A 171 -4.20 23.58 1.00
CA ARG A 171 -5.48 24.29 1.21
C ARG A 171 -6.44 23.41 2.01
#